data_aba768e20fe077fe2fff7710eb7c4383
#
_entry.id   aba768e20fe077fe2fff7710eb7c4383
#
_cell.length_a   1.000
_cell.length_b   1.000
_cell.length_c   1.000
_cell.angle_alpha   90.00
_cell.angle_beta   90.00
_cell.angle_gamma   90.00
#
_symmetry.space_group_name_H-M   'P 1'
#
loop_
_entity.id
_entity.type
_entity.pdbx_description
1 polymer ?
#
loop_
_entity_poly.entity_id
_entity_poly.type
_entity_poly.pdbx_seq_one_letter_code
_entity_poly.pdbx_strand_id
1 'polypeptide(L)'
;MTGGLVALDERGRYLGSMLMPLVGTGTKSRRRVDAGAIHDWYEEMCVCHGDRSRRITWAIERVSSMPTDGALQAFRFGAATHTVIAAAEWSGDRLVQVSPKDWQKTFLRGYPKNGRTEIKASAALAAGDRWPQLKPQLRVKARWGLADAAFVADAARIMEQTRVI
;
A
#
# COMPACT_ATOMS: atom_id res chain seq x y z
N MET A 1 -6.87 11.35 3.78
CA MET A 1 -6.21 10.26 3.04
C MET A 1 -5.71 9.27 4.07
N THR A 2 -6.05 8.01 3.94
CA THR A 2 -5.66 6.93 4.87
C THR A 2 -4.99 5.86 4.04
N GLY A 3 -3.74 6.05 3.72
CA GLY A 3 -2.90 5.08 3.03
C GLY A 3 -1.77 4.61 3.93
N GLY A 4 -0.99 3.65 3.45
CA GLY A 4 0.21 3.18 4.12
C GLY A 4 1.16 2.51 3.15
N LEU A 5 2.35 2.26 3.62
CA LEU A 5 3.40 1.51 2.95
C LEU A 5 3.67 0.25 3.78
N VAL A 6 3.89 -0.87 3.12
CA VAL A 6 4.26 -2.14 3.76
C VAL A 6 5.35 -2.79 2.92
N ALA A 7 6.41 -3.23 3.57
CA ALA A 7 7.48 -4.02 2.97
C ALA A 7 7.33 -5.49 3.35
N LEU A 8 7.43 -6.37 2.36
CA LEU A 8 7.44 -7.83 2.50
C LEU A 8 8.69 -8.40 1.81
N ASP A 9 9.22 -9.49 2.34
CA ASP A 9 10.27 -10.24 1.64
C ASP A 9 9.71 -11.13 0.50
N GLU A 10 10.59 -11.81 -0.20
CA GLU A 10 10.23 -12.72 -1.31
C GLU A 10 9.35 -13.91 -0.87
N ARG A 11 9.28 -14.19 0.42
CA ARG A 11 8.42 -15.24 1.01
C ARG A 11 7.11 -14.68 1.55
N GLY A 12 6.89 -13.37 1.43
CA GLY A 12 5.72 -12.67 1.95
C GLY A 12 5.77 -12.43 3.47
N ARG A 13 6.95 -12.50 4.10
CA ARG A 13 7.11 -12.17 5.52
C ARG A 13 7.20 -10.64 5.68
N TYR A 14 6.59 -10.15 6.73
CA TYR A 14 6.57 -8.73 7.06
C TYR A 14 7.96 -8.23 7.46
N LEU A 15 8.40 -7.15 6.83
CA LEU A 15 9.66 -6.46 7.13
C LEU A 15 9.42 -5.13 7.85
N GLY A 16 8.43 -4.36 7.42
CA GLY A 16 8.14 -3.07 7.99
C GLY A 16 6.88 -2.42 7.43
N SER A 17 6.41 -1.38 8.10
CA SER A 17 5.29 -0.57 7.62
C SER A 17 5.39 0.88 8.09
N MET A 18 4.86 1.78 7.26
CA MET A 18 4.71 3.19 7.57
C MET A 18 3.33 3.68 7.15
N LEU A 19 2.68 4.50 7.98
CA LEU A 19 1.51 5.25 7.52
C LEU A 19 1.93 6.22 6.43
N MET A 20 1.06 6.46 5.45
CA MET A 20 1.36 7.39 4.38
C MET A 20 1.84 8.72 4.97
N PRO A 21 3.10 9.10 4.76
CA PRO A 21 3.65 10.32 5.31
C PRO A 21 3.03 11.53 4.62
N LEU A 22 2.69 12.53 5.41
CA LEU A 22 2.03 13.73 4.92
C LEU A 22 2.80 14.96 5.37
N VAL A 23 3.08 15.85 4.45
CA VAL A 23 3.68 17.16 4.70
C VAL A 23 2.67 18.28 4.44
N GLY A 24 2.83 19.37 5.18
CA GLY A 24 2.00 20.57 5.09
C GLY A 24 1.36 20.94 6.42
N THR A 25 1.14 22.25 6.62
CA THR A 25 0.56 22.82 7.82
C THR A 25 -0.92 23.14 7.64
N GLY A 26 -1.68 23.11 8.73
CA GLY A 26 -3.07 23.55 8.76
C GLY A 26 -4.10 22.45 8.50
N THR A 27 -5.17 22.76 7.77
CA THR A 27 -6.30 21.86 7.54
C THR A 27 -5.90 20.63 6.72
N LYS A 28 -6.61 19.52 6.89
CA LYS A 28 -6.44 18.27 6.09
C LYS A 28 -6.38 18.52 4.57
N SER A 29 -6.96 19.63 4.12
CA SER A 29 -7.03 20.01 2.71
C SER A 29 -5.69 20.50 2.12
N ARG A 30 -4.72 20.89 2.95
CA ARG A 30 -3.41 21.38 2.53
C ARG A 30 -2.29 20.34 2.64
N ARG A 31 -2.60 19.15 3.17
CA ARG A 31 -1.62 18.06 3.30
C ARG A 31 -1.42 17.33 1.98
N ARG A 32 -0.18 17.08 1.64
CA ARG A 32 0.23 16.29 0.47
C ARG A 32 1.11 15.11 0.94
N VAL A 33 1.25 14.10 0.10
CA VAL A 33 2.19 13.00 0.37
C VAL A 33 3.62 13.54 0.37
N ASP A 34 4.40 13.13 1.35
CA ASP A 34 5.81 13.48 1.51
C ASP A 34 6.67 12.45 0.78
N ALA A 35 7.16 12.82 -0.41
CA ALA A 35 8.01 11.96 -1.20
C ALA A 35 9.38 11.72 -0.54
N GLY A 36 9.92 12.72 0.18
CA GLY A 36 11.19 12.59 0.91
C GLY A 36 11.09 11.53 1.99
N ALA A 37 10.04 11.60 2.84
CA ALA A 37 9.83 10.61 3.87
C ALA A 37 9.56 9.18 3.32
N ILE A 38 8.96 9.06 2.11
CA ILE A 38 8.84 7.77 1.43
C ILE A 38 10.23 7.26 1.02
N HIS A 39 11.06 8.13 0.47
CA HIS A 39 12.41 7.78 0.06
C HIS A 39 13.28 7.35 1.25
N ASP A 40 13.26 8.11 2.34
CA ASP A 40 14.03 7.80 3.55
C ASP A 40 13.63 6.42 4.11
N TRP A 41 12.33 6.14 4.15
CA TRP A 41 11.84 4.84 4.60
C TRP A 41 12.24 3.70 3.64
N TYR A 42 12.22 3.95 2.33
CA TYR A 42 12.69 2.98 1.33
C TYR A 42 14.18 2.65 1.55
N GLU A 43 15.04 3.67 1.72
CA GLU A 43 16.47 3.48 1.99
C GLU A 43 16.69 2.71 3.31
N GLU A 44 15.91 3.02 4.36
CA GLU A 44 15.95 2.27 5.62
C GLU A 44 15.63 0.79 5.40
N MET A 45 14.58 0.48 4.64
CA MET A 45 14.22 -0.91 4.33
C MET A 45 15.32 -1.61 3.51
N CYS A 46 15.94 -0.91 2.57
CA CYS A 46 17.08 -1.44 1.81
C CYS A 46 18.28 -1.75 2.69
N VAL A 47 18.61 -0.87 3.62
CA VAL A 47 19.75 -1.05 4.54
C VAL A 47 19.49 -2.18 5.54
N CYS A 48 18.30 -2.22 6.14
CA CYS A 48 17.99 -3.17 7.21
C CYS A 48 17.71 -4.60 6.70
N HIS A 49 17.20 -4.74 5.47
CA HIS A 49 16.70 -6.02 4.97
C HIS A 49 17.26 -6.40 3.59
N GLY A 50 18.02 -5.51 2.98
CA GLY A 50 18.45 -5.64 1.61
C GLY A 50 19.89 -6.02 1.43
N ASP A 51 20.11 -6.93 0.56
CA ASP A 51 21.22 -6.92 -0.34
C ASP A 51 20.84 -5.91 -1.44
N ARG A 52 21.54 -4.79 -1.55
CA ARG A 52 21.32 -3.78 -2.62
C ARG A 52 21.42 -4.35 -4.04
N SER A 53 21.89 -5.58 -4.18
CA SER A 53 21.87 -6.35 -5.43
C SER A 53 20.48 -6.91 -5.77
N ARG A 54 19.55 -6.96 -4.83
CA ARG A 54 18.20 -7.48 -5.05
C ARG A 54 17.30 -6.40 -5.62
N ARG A 55 16.63 -6.74 -6.70
CA ARG A 55 15.60 -5.87 -7.30
C ARG A 55 14.41 -5.78 -6.36
N ILE A 56 14.05 -4.57 -5.98
CA ILE A 56 12.82 -4.28 -5.26
C ILE A 56 11.69 -4.16 -6.27
N THR A 57 10.50 -4.60 -5.90
CA THR A 57 9.29 -4.37 -6.67
C THR A 57 8.36 -3.49 -5.87
N TRP A 58 8.09 -2.32 -6.39
CA TRP A 58 7.03 -1.46 -5.88
C TRP A 58 5.68 -1.98 -6.35
N ALA A 59 4.72 -2.02 -5.45
CA ALA A 59 3.35 -2.38 -5.75
C ALA A 59 2.41 -1.26 -5.34
N ILE A 60 1.53 -0.85 -6.24
CA ILE A 60 0.52 0.16 -5.98
C ILE A 60 -0.85 -0.36 -6.40
N GLU A 61 -1.88 -0.04 -5.64
CA GLU A 61 -3.24 -0.34 -6.06
C GLU A 61 -3.60 0.50 -7.28
N ARG A 62 -4.07 -0.16 -8.33
CA ARG A 62 -4.60 0.53 -9.52
C ARG A 62 -5.93 1.17 -9.17
N VAL A 63 -5.91 2.46 -8.98
CA VAL A 63 -7.05 3.26 -8.56
C VAL A 63 -7.59 4.07 -9.72
N SER A 64 -8.90 4.24 -9.76
CA SER A 64 -9.60 5.16 -10.66
C SER A 64 -10.47 6.09 -9.84
N SER A 65 -10.66 7.32 -10.30
CA SER A 65 -11.66 8.20 -9.73
C SER A 65 -13.06 7.60 -9.95
N MET A 66 -13.89 7.70 -8.93
CA MET A 66 -15.29 7.32 -9.05
C MET A 66 -16.09 8.50 -9.62
N PRO A 67 -17.15 8.24 -10.41
CA PRO A 67 -18.01 9.31 -10.92
C PRO A 67 -18.61 10.20 -9.82
N THR A 68 -18.69 9.67 -8.58
CA THR A 68 -19.16 10.38 -7.39
C THR A 68 -18.09 11.22 -6.69
N ASP A 69 -16.82 11.09 -7.08
CA ASP A 69 -15.75 11.88 -6.52
C ASP A 69 -15.82 13.31 -7.09
N GLY A 70 -15.83 14.31 -6.21
CA GLY A 70 -15.71 15.70 -6.65
C GLY A 70 -14.33 15.95 -7.27
N ALA A 71 -14.25 16.87 -8.24
CA ALA A 71 -13.02 17.17 -8.99
C ALA A 71 -11.79 17.41 -8.08
N LEU A 72 -11.97 18.13 -6.97
CA LEU A 72 -10.89 18.41 -6.01
C LEU A 72 -10.40 17.12 -5.32
N GLN A 73 -11.30 16.19 -5.01
CA GLN A 73 -10.94 14.92 -4.39
C GLN A 73 -10.22 14.02 -5.38
N ALA A 74 -10.72 13.92 -6.61
CA ALA A 74 -10.08 13.18 -7.69
C ALA A 74 -8.68 13.71 -7.99
N PHE A 75 -8.50 15.03 -8.06
CA PHE A 75 -7.20 15.67 -8.24
C PHE A 75 -6.21 15.33 -7.11
N ARG A 76 -6.64 15.46 -5.84
CA ARG A 76 -5.79 15.14 -4.69
C ARG A 76 -5.40 13.68 -4.64
N PHE A 77 -6.32 12.83 -5.00
CA PHE A 77 -6.08 11.40 -5.04
C PHE A 77 -5.08 11.04 -6.14
N GLY A 78 -5.26 11.61 -7.34
CA GLY A 78 -4.31 11.47 -8.44
C GLY A 78 -2.92 11.99 -8.06
N ALA A 79 -2.82 13.18 -7.49
CA ALA A 79 -1.56 13.77 -7.04
C ALA A 79 -0.84 12.85 -6.03
N ALA A 80 -1.56 12.32 -5.05
CA ALA A 80 -0.98 11.41 -4.06
C ALA A 80 -0.49 10.10 -4.68
N THR A 81 -1.26 9.52 -5.59
CA THR A 81 -0.89 8.31 -6.33
C THR A 81 0.37 8.55 -7.17
N HIS A 82 0.40 9.66 -7.92
CA HIS A 82 1.57 10.03 -8.71
C HIS A 82 2.83 10.31 -7.88
N THR A 83 2.69 10.84 -6.68
CA THR A 83 3.84 11.02 -5.78
C THR A 83 4.48 9.67 -5.42
N VAL A 84 3.68 8.65 -5.14
CA VAL A 84 4.20 7.30 -4.85
C VAL A 84 4.80 6.66 -6.10
N ILE A 85 4.16 6.82 -7.26
CA ILE A 85 4.68 6.34 -8.55
C ILE A 85 6.03 6.98 -8.85
N ALA A 86 6.13 8.31 -8.72
CA ALA A 86 7.37 9.02 -8.97
C ALA A 86 8.50 8.59 -8.03
N ALA A 87 8.20 8.30 -6.75
CA ALA A 87 9.18 7.76 -5.82
C ALA A 87 9.70 6.38 -6.26
N ALA A 88 8.82 5.51 -6.75
CA ALA A 88 9.18 4.20 -7.28
C ALA A 88 10.01 4.29 -8.58
N GLU A 89 9.62 5.19 -9.49
CA GLU A 89 10.35 5.42 -10.74
C GLU A 89 11.76 6.00 -10.49
N TRP A 90 11.87 6.87 -9.49
CA TRP A 90 13.15 7.49 -9.14
C TRP A 90 14.12 6.49 -8.50
N SER A 91 13.64 5.48 -7.78
CA SER A 91 14.49 4.41 -7.27
C SER A 91 15.07 3.51 -8.37
N GLY A 92 14.54 3.59 -9.60
CA GLY A 92 14.92 2.73 -10.71
C GLY A 92 14.40 1.29 -10.58
N ASP A 93 13.55 1.05 -9.62
CA ASP A 93 12.96 -0.25 -9.35
C ASP A 93 11.71 -0.51 -10.20
N ARG A 94 11.29 -1.76 -10.19
CA ARG A 94 10.10 -2.17 -10.92
C ARG A 94 8.83 -1.70 -10.21
N LEU A 95 7.88 -1.16 -10.96
CA LEU A 95 6.54 -0.81 -10.49
C LEU A 95 5.49 -1.77 -11.06
N VAL A 96 4.65 -2.33 -10.18
CA VAL A 96 3.51 -3.19 -10.52
C VAL A 96 2.22 -2.53 -10.03
N GLN A 97 1.21 -2.48 -10.89
CA GLN A 97 -0.13 -2.03 -10.52
C GLN A 97 -1.05 -3.21 -10.29
N VAL A 98 -1.66 -3.28 -9.12
CA VAL A 98 -2.54 -4.37 -8.69
C VAL A 98 -4.00 -3.90 -8.67
N SER A 99 -4.89 -4.64 -9.30
CA SER A 99 -6.32 -4.34 -9.28
C SER A 99 -6.91 -4.61 -7.89
N PRO A 100 -7.76 -3.72 -7.35
CA PRO A 100 -8.51 -3.99 -6.11
C PRO A 100 -9.30 -5.30 -6.16
N LYS A 101 -9.92 -5.60 -7.29
CA LYS A 101 -10.72 -6.83 -7.47
C LYS A 101 -9.86 -8.08 -7.33
N ASP A 102 -8.63 -8.05 -7.84
CA ASP A 102 -7.76 -9.23 -7.88
C ASP A 102 -7.27 -9.59 -6.49
N TRP A 103 -6.71 -8.63 -5.73
CA TRP A 103 -6.25 -8.92 -4.38
C TRP A 103 -7.41 -9.23 -3.42
N GLN A 104 -8.56 -8.53 -3.53
CA GLN A 104 -9.73 -8.81 -2.71
C GLN A 104 -10.32 -10.21 -2.98
N LYS A 105 -10.36 -10.64 -4.25
CA LYS A 105 -10.80 -11.98 -4.61
C LYS A 105 -9.87 -13.05 -4.02
N THR A 106 -8.58 -12.80 -4.03
CA THR A 106 -7.56 -13.75 -3.57
C THR A 106 -7.54 -13.86 -2.05
N PHE A 107 -7.47 -12.73 -1.35
CA PHE A 107 -7.18 -12.72 0.09
C PHE A 107 -8.40 -12.56 0.98
N LEU A 108 -9.52 -12.06 0.46
CA LEU A 108 -10.75 -11.90 1.23
C LEU A 108 -11.80 -12.98 0.92
N ARG A 109 -11.36 -14.14 0.44
CA ARG A 109 -12.27 -15.28 0.25
C ARG A 109 -12.79 -15.76 1.61
N GLY A 110 -14.11 -15.81 1.77
CA GLY A 110 -14.74 -16.19 3.03
C GLY A 110 -14.99 -15.04 4.04
N TYR A 111 -14.48 -13.84 3.76
CA TYR A 111 -14.76 -12.67 4.57
C TYR A 111 -15.97 -11.89 4.05
N PRO A 112 -16.74 -11.21 4.93
CA PRO A 112 -17.86 -10.35 4.53
C PRO A 112 -17.40 -9.21 3.61
N LYS A 113 -18.22 -8.86 2.60
CA LYS A 113 -17.91 -7.85 1.57
C LYS A 113 -19.08 -6.94 1.23
N ASN A 114 -20.02 -6.73 2.16
CA ASN A 114 -21.21 -5.91 1.94
C ASN A 114 -20.89 -4.42 2.11
N GLY A 115 -20.28 -3.84 1.07
CA GLY A 115 -19.95 -2.43 1.04
C GLY A 115 -18.53 -2.11 1.53
N ARG A 116 -18.10 -0.89 1.24
CA ARG A 116 -16.70 -0.42 1.40
C ARG A 116 -16.15 -0.53 2.83
N THR A 117 -17.00 -0.23 3.83
CA THR A 117 -16.55 -0.26 5.23
C THR A 117 -16.29 -1.69 5.69
N GLU A 118 -17.16 -2.63 5.30
CA GLU A 118 -17.02 -4.03 5.67
C GLU A 118 -15.82 -4.67 4.97
N ILE A 119 -15.60 -4.37 3.67
CA ILE A 119 -14.40 -4.82 2.94
C ILE A 119 -13.13 -4.36 3.67
N LYS A 120 -13.09 -3.11 4.13
CA LYS A 120 -11.92 -2.58 4.86
C LYS A 120 -11.75 -3.24 6.24
N ALA A 121 -12.83 -3.52 6.94
CA ALA A 121 -12.77 -4.25 8.21
C ALA A 121 -12.28 -5.69 8.00
N SER A 122 -12.80 -6.36 6.97
CA SER A 122 -12.37 -7.70 6.57
C SER A 122 -10.91 -7.74 6.16
N ALA A 123 -10.45 -6.74 5.41
CA ALA A 123 -9.04 -6.62 5.06
C ALA A 123 -8.15 -6.42 6.30
N ALA A 124 -8.57 -5.57 7.24
CA ALA A 124 -7.81 -5.36 8.48
C ALA A 124 -7.73 -6.64 9.32
N LEU A 125 -8.81 -7.41 9.43
CA LEU A 125 -8.84 -8.68 10.13
C LEU A 125 -7.93 -9.71 9.45
N ALA A 126 -8.12 -9.95 8.16
CA ALA A 126 -7.35 -10.91 7.38
C ALA A 126 -5.84 -10.57 7.37
N ALA A 127 -5.48 -9.28 7.25
CA ALA A 127 -4.09 -8.86 7.33
C ALA A 127 -3.48 -9.06 8.71
N GLY A 128 -4.25 -8.82 9.78
CA GLY A 128 -3.81 -9.09 11.15
C GLY A 128 -3.57 -10.57 11.42
N ASP A 129 -4.36 -11.46 10.82
CA ASP A 129 -4.17 -12.91 10.95
C ASP A 129 -2.96 -13.39 10.14
N ARG A 130 -2.74 -12.84 8.96
CA ARG A 130 -1.61 -13.20 8.07
C ARG A 130 -0.28 -12.60 8.52
N TRP A 131 -0.30 -11.36 9.03
CA TRP A 131 0.87 -10.65 9.56
C TRP A 131 0.57 -10.15 10.97
N PRO A 132 0.79 -10.99 12.00
CA PRO A 132 0.48 -10.62 13.40
C PRO A 132 1.16 -9.34 13.88
N GLN A 133 2.29 -8.97 13.28
CA GLN A 133 3.03 -7.74 13.55
C GLN A 133 2.23 -6.47 13.21
N LEU A 134 1.30 -6.55 12.23
CA LEU A 134 0.38 -5.44 11.89
C LEU A 134 -0.81 -5.34 12.86
N LYS A 135 -1.17 -6.40 13.56
CA LYS A 135 -2.38 -6.48 14.38
C LYS A 135 -2.56 -5.32 15.36
N PRO A 136 -1.52 -4.87 16.10
CA PRO A 136 -1.65 -3.73 17.00
C PRO A 136 -2.01 -2.42 16.27
N GLN A 137 -1.47 -2.21 15.07
CA GLN A 137 -1.75 -1.02 14.27
C GLN A 137 -3.16 -1.04 13.69
N LEU A 138 -3.64 -2.21 13.25
CA LEU A 138 -4.93 -2.39 12.59
C LEU A 138 -6.14 -2.29 13.54
N ARG A 139 -5.92 -2.24 14.86
CA ARG A 139 -6.97 -1.91 15.84
C ARG A 139 -7.54 -0.50 15.64
N VAL A 140 -6.78 0.39 15.03
CA VAL A 140 -7.20 1.77 14.76
C VAL A 140 -7.71 1.87 13.32
N LYS A 141 -8.99 2.16 13.14
CA LYS A 141 -9.65 2.27 11.82
C LYS A 141 -8.92 3.19 10.83
N ALA A 142 -8.33 4.28 11.33
CA ALA A 142 -7.55 5.21 10.50
C ALA A 142 -6.29 4.58 9.88
N ARG A 143 -5.86 3.41 10.38
CA ARG A 143 -4.67 2.68 9.93
C ARG A 143 -4.99 1.49 9.01
N TRP A 144 -6.25 1.23 8.69
CA TRP A 144 -6.65 0.10 7.83
C TRP A 144 -6.06 0.16 6.42
N GLY A 145 -5.60 1.33 5.97
CA GLY A 145 -4.83 1.44 4.73
C GLY A 145 -3.52 0.62 4.71
N LEU A 146 -2.98 0.23 5.87
CA LEU A 146 -1.84 -0.69 5.95
C LEU A 146 -2.23 -2.12 5.55
N ALA A 147 -3.46 -2.55 5.83
CA ALA A 147 -3.95 -3.84 5.38
C ALA A 147 -4.06 -3.91 3.86
N ASP A 148 -4.63 -2.87 3.25
CA ASP A 148 -4.71 -2.77 1.79
C ASP A 148 -3.30 -2.82 1.18
N ALA A 149 -2.35 -2.04 1.72
CA ALA A 149 -0.95 -2.02 1.26
C ALA A 149 -0.26 -3.38 1.38
N ALA A 150 -0.47 -4.11 2.49
CA ALA A 150 0.10 -5.43 2.69
C ALA A 150 -0.42 -6.44 1.65
N PHE A 151 -1.72 -6.44 1.36
CA PHE A 151 -2.29 -7.32 0.34
C PHE A 151 -1.90 -6.93 -1.08
N VAL A 152 -1.74 -5.65 -1.37
CA VAL A 152 -1.23 -5.18 -2.66
C VAL A 152 0.20 -5.66 -2.87
N ALA A 153 1.06 -5.56 -1.86
CA ALA A 153 2.43 -6.06 -1.91
C ALA A 153 2.49 -7.58 -2.11
N ASP A 154 1.68 -8.35 -1.36
CA ASP A 154 1.66 -9.81 -1.48
C ASP A 154 1.05 -10.29 -2.82
N ALA A 155 0.06 -9.58 -3.34
CA ALA A 155 -0.48 -9.87 -4.67
C ALA A 155 0.57 -9.66 -5.76
N ALA A 156 1.31 -8.55 -5.73
CA ALA A 156 2.39 -8.29 -6.67
C ALA A 156 3.48 -9.36 -6.59
N ARG A 157 3.88 -9.76 -5.38
CA ARG A 157 4.84 -10.86 -5.16
C ARG A 157 4.39 -12.16 -5.82
N ILE A 158 3.12 -12.55 -5.64
CA ILE A 158 2.55 -13.76 -6.27
C ILE A 158 2.54 -13.63 -7.79
N MET A 159 2.15 -12.46 -8.32
CA MET A 159 2.15 -12.20 -9.77
C MET A 159 3.56 -12.31 -10.37
N GLU A 160 4.58 -11.87 -9.66
CA GLU A 160 5.98 -12.01 -10.09
C GLU A 160 6.42 -13.47 -10.15
N GLN A 161 6.10 -14.26 -9.13
CA GLN A 161 6.44 -15.68 -9.08
C GLN A 161 5.78 -16.50 -10.19
N THR A 162 4.56 -16.12 -10.60
CA THR A 162 3.84 -16.81 -11.69
C THR A 162 4.29 -16.42 -13.09
N ARG A 163 5.04 -15.31 -13.25
CA ARG A 163 5.59 -14.89 -14.55
C ARG A 163 6.93 -15.53 -14.90
N VAL A 164 7.57 -16.19 -13.97
CA VAL A 164 8.89 -16.81 -14.13
C VAL A 164 8.77 -18.26 -14.66
N ILE A 165 7.56 -18.75 -14.85
CA ILE A 165 7.27 -20.06 -15.46
C ILE A 165 6.84 -19.85 -16.93
#